data_0125b2ac01144ce5232c079eca21bad9
#
_entry.id   0125b2ac01144ce5232c079eca21bad9
#
_cell.length_a   1.000
_cell.length_b   1.000
_cell.length_c   1.000
_cell.angle_alpha   90.00
_cell.angle_beta   90.00
_cell.angle_gamma   90.00
#
_symmetry.space_group_name_H-M   'P 1'
#
loop_
_entity.id
_entity.type
_entity.pdbx_description
1 polymer ?
#
loop_
_entity_poly.entity_id
_entity_poly.type
_entity_poly.pdbx_seq_one_letter_code
_entity_poly.pdbx_strand_id
1 'polypeptide(L)'
;VNPFRASMILGTPGSGKSYAVVNNYIKQAIEKSYALYIYDFKFDDLSVIAYNHLIKYRHRYKIPPKFYVINFDNPRKSHRCNPLAPELMTDISDAYESSYTIMLNLNKSWVQKQGDFFVESPIVLFTAIIWFLKIYEGGKFCTFPHAIELLNKRYEDVFTILTSYPDLENYLSPFIDAWKGGASEQLQGQIASAKIPLSRLISPQLYWVMSGSDFTLDINNPKEPKVLCVGNNPDRISIYGAALGLYNSRIVKLINKKKQLKSCVIIDELPTIFFKGLDNLIATARSNKVAVVLGFQDFSQLKRDYGDKEAAVIMSTVGNVFSGQVVGETAKTLSERFGKILQKRESMSINRNDTSTSINTQLDSLIPASKISTLSQGMFVGAVADNFGETIEQKIFHAQIVVCLLYTSPSPRDS
;
A
#
# COMPACT_ATOMS: atom_id res chain seq x y z
N VAL A 1 11.93 -18.16 -6.79
CA VAL A 1 10.64 -17.59 -6.35
C VAL A 1 10.15 -16.62 -7.41
N ASN A 2 8.88 -16.71 -7.78
CA ASN A 2 8.27 -15.80 -8.74
C ASN A 2 7.80 -14.50 -8.04
N PRO A 3 8.52 -13.38 -8.19
CA PRO A 3 8.17 -12.15 -7.49
C PRO A 3 6.86 -11.50 -8.01
N PHE A 4 6.44 -11.85 -9.24
CA PHE A 4 5.23 -11.33 -9.88
C PHE A 4 3.94 -12.05 -9.44
N ARG A 5 4.04 -13.01 -8.51
CA ARG A 5 2.89 -13.66 -7.87
C ARG A 5 2.49 -12.98 -6.57
N ALA A 6 2.90 -11.77 -6.37
CA ALA A 6 2.81 -10.98 -5.15
C ALA A 6 3.34 -11.73 -3.91
N SER A 7 3.74 -10.99 -2.92
CA SER A 7 4.30 -11.52 -1.68
C SER A 7 3.68 -10.85 -0.47
N MET A 8 3.31 -11.60 0.55
CA MET A 8 2.96 -11.06 1.86
C MET A 8 3.97 -11.48 2.91
N ILE A 9 4.33 -10.53 3.74
CA ILE A 9 5.32 -10.67 4.80
C ILE A 9 4.61 -10.37 6.13
N LEU A 10 4.46 -11.39 6.95
CA LEU A 10 3.75 -11.32 8.22
C LEU A 10 4.69 -11.47 9.41
N GLY A 11 4.26 -10.95 10.54
CA GLY A 11 4.93 -11.19 11.82
C GLY A 11 4.73 -10.04 12.79
N THR A 12 4.74 -10.36 14.07
CA THR A 12 4.69 -9.37 15.16
C THR A 12 5.89 -8.41 15.12
N PRO A 13 5.83 -7.26 15.79
CA PRO A 13 6.98 -6.40 15.97
C PRO A 13 8.18 -7.19 16.53
N GLY A 14 9.37 -6.97 15.96
CA GLY A 14 10.58 -7.69 16.38
C GLY A 14 10.78 -9.07 15.74
N SER A 15 9.83 -9.60 14.94
CA SER A 15 10.02 -10.91 14.25
C SER A 15 11.11 -10.92 13.19
N GLY A 16 11.62 -9.75 12.79
CA GLY A 16 12.68 -9.62 11.77
C GLY A 16 12.18 -9.43 10.34
N LYS A 17 10.88 -9.13 10.12
CA LYS A 17 10.28 -8.93 8.78
C LYS A 17 11.09 -8.02 7.87
N SER A 18 11.27 -6.77 8.28
CA SER A 18 11.93 -5.74 7.46
C SER A 18 13.38 -6.13 7.22
N TYR A 19 14.09 -6.54 8.28
CA TYR A 19 15.50 -6.89 8.22
C TYR A 19 15.79 -8.12 7.36
N ALA A 20 15.06 -9.21 7.58
CA ALA A 20 15.34 -10.50 6.93
C ALA A 20 14.71 -10.61 5.53
N VAL A 21 13.53 -10.03 5.32
CA VAL A 21 12.77 -10.26 4.08
C VAL A 21 12.68 -9.00 3.24
N VAL A 22 12.17 -7.86 3.77
CA VAL A 22 11.95 -6.65 2.98
C VAL A 22 13.25 -6.11 2.41
N ASN A 23 14.32 -6.04 3.21
CA ASN A 23 15.64 -5.59 2.75
C ASN A 23 16.19 -6.44 1.60
N ASN A 24 15.96 -7.76 1.65
CA ASN A 24 16.35 -8.65 0.56
C ASN A 24 15.53 -8.42 -0.72
N TYR A 25 14.23 -8.06 -0.60
CA TYR A 25 13.43 -7.65 -1.76
C TYR A 25 13.97 -6.36 -2.38
N ILE A 26 14.28 -5.34 -1.57
CA ILE A 26 14.87 -4.08 -2.04
C ILE A 26 16.18 -4.35 -2.78
N LYS A 27 17.10 -5.08 -2.15
CA LYS A 27 18.39 -5.46 -2.74
C LYS A 27 18.20 -6.16 -4.08
N GLN A 28 17.43 -7.24 -4.11
CA GLN A 28 17.24 -8.04 -5.31
C GLN A 28 16.52 -7.28 -6.44
N ALA A 29 15.55 -6.42 -6.11
CA ALA A 29 14.87 -5.59 -7.10
C ALA A 29 15.87 -4.65 -7.78
N ILE A 30 16.73 -4.00 -7.02
CA ILE A 30 17.77 -3.10 -7.56
C ILE A 30 18.84 -3.88 -8.32
N GLU A 31 19.33 -5.00 -7.79
CA GLU A 31 20.29 -5.88 -8.48
C GLU A 31 19.78 -6.39 -9.83
N LYS A 32 18.48 -6.61 -9.96
CA LYS A 32 17.80 -7.09 -11.18
C LYS A 32 17.29 -5.93 -12.06
N SER A 33 17.69 -4.70 -11.76
CA SER A 33 17.38 -3.49 -12.53
C SER A 33 15.88 -3.17 -12.62
N TYR A 34 15.14 -3.36 -11.52
CA TYR A 34 13.73 -2.96 -11.43
C TYR A 34 13.63 -1.47 -11.07
N ALA A 35 12.61 -0.79 -11.59
CA ALA A 35 12.12 0.43 -10.99
C ALA A 35 11.48 0.09 -9.63
N LEU A 36 11.57 0.98 -8.66
CA LEU A 36 11.20 0.64 -7.29
C LEU A 36 10.35 1.74 -6.66
N TYR A 37 9.26 1.30 -6.03
CA TYR A 37 8.46 2.11 -5.13
C TYR A 37 8.48 1.51 -3.75
N ILE A 38 8.77 2.34 -2.73
CA ILE A 38 8.81 1.93 -1.33
C ILE A 38 7.95 2.87 -0.51
N TYR A 39 6.94 2.33 0.16
CA TYR A 39 6.30 2.98 1.28
C TYR A 39 7.05 2.60 2.56
N ASP A 40 7.79 3.55 3.10
CA ASP A 40 8.65 3.40 4.27
C ASP A 40 7.90 3.90 5.52
N PHE A 41 7.33 2.97 6.28
CA PHE A 41 6.48 3.31 7.42
C PHE A 41 7.24 4.01 8.55
N LYS A 42 8.49 3.63 8.73
CA LYS A 42 9.41 4.25 9.71
C LYS A 42 10.55 4.93 8.97
N PHE A 43 10.22 6.04 8.31
CA PHE A 43 11.21 6.77 7.54
C PHE A 43 12.40 7.17 8.46
N ASP A 44 13.69 6.90 8.05
CA ASP A 44 14.21 6.58 6.72
C ASP A 44 14.83 5.17 6.63
N ASP A 45 14.33 4.21 7.41
CA ASP A 45 14.92 2.87 7.55
C ASP A 45 15.11 2.16 6.18
N LEU A 46 14.07 2.05 5.38
CA LEU A 46 14.14 1.36 4.08
C LEU A 46 14.69 2.25 2.97
N SER A 47 14.48 3.55 3.07
CA SER A 47 14.91 4.53 2.08
C SER A 47 16.43 4.61 1.99
N VAL A 48 17.14 4.58 3.11
CA VAL A 48 18.61 4.55 3.17
C VAL A 48 19.15 3.27 2.54
N ILE A 49 18.52 2.12 2.84
CA ILE A 49 18.91 0.83 2.26
C ILE A 49 18.75 0.83 0.74
N ALA A 50 17.62 1.35 0.24
CA ALA A 50 17.38 1.45 -1.19
C ALA A 50 18.40 2.36 -1.88
N TYR A 51 18.73 3.50 -1.28
CA TYR A 51 19.73 4.42 -1.82
C TYR A 51 21.12 3.78 -1.90
N ASN A 52 21.57 3.14 -0.83
CA ASN A 52 22.87 2.47 -0.77
C ASN A 52 22.99 1.35 -1.81
N HIS A 53 21.92 0.54 -1.97
CA HIS A 53 21.90 -0.48 -3.01
C HIS A 53 21.89 0.12 -4.41
N LEU A 54 21.15 1.22 -4.62
CA LEU A 54 21.14 1.90 -5.92
C LEU A 54 22.53 2.39 -6.31
N ILE A 55 23.27 3.02 -5.40
CA ILE A 55 24.66 3.46 -5.66
C ILE A 55 25.52 2.26 -6.05
N LYS A 56 25.44 1.16 -5.28
CA LYS A 56 26.24 -0.06 -5.50
C LYS A 56 25.95 -0.73 -6.83
N TYR A 57 24.68 -0.82 -7.23
CA TYR A 57 24.24 -1.59 -8.41
C TYR A 57 23.81 -0.72 -9.60
N ARG A 58 24.04 0.58 -9.55
CA ARG A 58 23.67 1.54 -10.60
C ARG A 58 24.17 1.13 -11.99
N HIS A 59 25.36 0.54 -12.06
CA HIS A 59 25.98 0.07 -13.29
C HIS A 59 25.23 -1.07 -13.99
N ARG A 60 24.32 -1.75 -13.31
CA ARG A 60 23.52 -2.84 -13.89
C ARG A 60 22.33 -2.36 -14.72
N TYR A 61 21.95 -1.11 -14.56
CA TYR A 61 20.84 -0.53 -15.30
C TYR A 61 21.28 -0.05 -16.69
N LYS A 62 20.44 -0.31 -17.70
CA LYS A 62 20.63 0.28 -19.03
C LYS A 62 20.52 1.80 -18.97
N ILE A 63 19.53 2.32 -18.26
CA ILE A 63 19.38 3.72 -17.90
C ILE A 63 19.29 3.75 -16.37
N PRO A 64 20.29 4.30 -15.66
CA PRO A 64 20.28 4.36 -14.21
C PRO A 64 19.09 5.17 -13.69
N PRO A 65 18.29 4.62 -12.75
CA PRO A 65 17.15 5.34 -12.21
C PRO A 65 17.60 6.51 -11.35
N LYS A 66 16.79 7.57 -11.38
CA LYS A 66 16.92 8.67 -10.44
C LYS A 66 16.26 8.27 -9.10
N PHE A 67 16.84 8.73 -8.00
CA PHE A 67 16.33 8.49 -6.67
C PHE A 67 15.51 9.67 -6.17
N TYR A 68 14.30 9.42 -5.72
CA TYR A 68 13.40 10.44 -5.20
C TYR A 68 12.84 10.04 -3.84
N VAL A 69 12.61 11.04 -3.00
CA VAL A 69 12.04 10.86 -1.65
C VAL A 69 10.91 11.86 -1.46
N ILE A 70 9.80 11.41 -0.90
CA ILE A 70 8.74 12.24 -0.34
C ILE A 70 8.81 12.13 1.18
N ASN A 71 9.06 13.26 1.83
CA ASN A 71 9.15 13.37 3.29
C ASN A 71 8.48 14.66 3.76
N PHE A 72 7.33 14.52 4.43
CA PHE A 72 6.58 15.66 4.94
C PHE A 72 7.14 16.24 6.24
N ASP A 73 7.90 15.47 7.03
CA ASP A 73 8.51 15.96 8.27
C ASP A 73 9.64 16.95 8.01
N ASN A 74 10.37 16.76 6.92
CA ASN A 74 11.44 17.65 6.52
C ASN A 74 11.34 18.02 5.03
N PRO A 75 10.53 19.01 4.66
CA PRO A 75 10.35 19.41 3.25
C PRO A 75 11.63 19.84 2.54
N ARG A 76 12.66 20.30 3.28
CA ARG A 76 13.96 20.67 2.71
C ARG A 76 14.76 19.46 2.22
N LYS A 77 14.43 18.27 2.73
CA LYS A 77 15.01 16.97 2.33
C LYS A 77 14.01 16.13 1.55
N SER A 78 12.97 16.74 0.99
CA SER A 78 11.94 16.08 0.20
C SER A 78 11.98 16.63 -1.23
N HIS A 79 11.75 15.75 -2.19
CA HIS A 79 11.34 16.16 -3.53
C HIS A 79 9.86 16.55 -3.51
N ARG A 80 9.45 17.30 -4.51
CA ARG A 80 8.09 17.81 -4.65
C ARG A 80 7.41 17.11 -5.83
N CYS A 81 6.20 16.66 -5.62
CA CYS A 81 5.42 16.04 -6.68
C CYS A 81 3.93 16.27 -6.45
N ASN A 82 3.25 16.75 -7.47
CA ASN A 82 1.81 16.93 -7.45
C ASN A 82 1.08 15.62 -7.80
N PRO A 83 0.41 14.95 -6.86
CA PRO A 83 -0.32 13.73 -7.16
C PRO A 83 -1.66 13.96 -7.89
N LEU A 84 -2.11 15.23 -7.98
CA LEU A 84 -3.29 15.66 -8.73
C LEU A 84 -2.91 16.37 -10.05
N ALA A 85 -1.70 16.13 -10.56
CA ALA A 85 -1.28 16.73 -11.82
C ALA A 85 -2.30 16.45 -12.94
N PRO A 86 -2.69 17.46 -13.72
CA PRO A 86 -3.78 17.35 -14.70
C PRO A 86 -3.63 16.23 -15.70
N GLU A 87 -2.39 15.95 -16.11
CA GLU A 87 -2.03 14.88 -17.04
C GLU A 87 -2.25 13.46 -16.48
N LEU A 88 -2.38 13.32 -15.18
CA LEU A 88 -2.66 12.05 -14.52
C LEU A 88 -4.14 11.69 -14.51
N MET A 89 -5.02 12.65 -14.86
CA MET A 89 -6.47 12.48 -14.83
C MET A 89 -7.01 12.59 -16.26
N THR A 90 -7.53 11.49 -16.78
CA THR A 90 -8.11 11.41 -18.12
C THR A 90 -9.63 11.47 -18.10
N ASP A 91 -10.24 11.09 -16.98
CA ASP A 91 -11.67 11.01 -16.76
C ASP A 91 -12.01 11.47 -15.34
N ILE A 92 -13.25 11.93 -15.11
CA ILE A 92 -13.71 12.38 -13.79
C ILE A 92 -13.65 11.27 -12.73
N SER A 93 -13.70 10.01 -13.14
CA SER A 93 -13.49 8.87 -12.25
C SER A 93 -12.11 8.87 -11.60
N ASP A 94 -11.09 9.46 -12.24
CA ASP A 94 -9.77 9.63 -11.66
C ASP A 94 -9.77 10.64 -10.50
N ALA A 95 -10.58 11.70 -10.61
CA ALA A 95 -10.81 12.66 -9.54
C ALA A 95 -11.59 12.02 -8.38
N TYR A 96 -12.64 11.22 -8.72
CA TYR A 96 -13.41 10.47 -7.72
C TYR A 96 -12.52 9.52 -6.92
N GLU A 97 -11.67 8.76 -7.58
CA GLU A 97 -10.76 7.82 -6.93
C GLU A 97 -9.75 8.52 -6.00
N SER A 98 -9.31 9.71 -6.39
CA SER A 98 -8.43 10.55 -5.56
C SER A 98 -9.15 11.04 -4.31
N SER A 99 -10.35 11.58 -4.49
CA SER A 99 -11.22 12.03 -3.40
C SER A 99 -11.55 10.88 -2.44
N TYR A 100 -11.99 9.74 -2.98
CA TYR A 100 -12.29 8.53 -2.23
C TYR A 100 -11.09 8.07 -1.39
N THR A 101 -9.92 7.98 -1.99
CA THR A 101 -8.69 7.53 -1.30
C THR A 101 -8.33 8.47 -0.14
N ILE A 102 -8.39 9.78 -0.35
CA ILE A 102 -8.09 10.78 0.70
C ILE A 102 -9.09 10.65 1.86
N MET A 103 -10.38 10.65 1.55
CA MET A 103 -11.45 10.63 2.54
C MET A 103 -11.43 9.37 3.41
N LEU A 104 -11.19 8.21 2.80
CA LEU A 104 -11.13 6.95 3.56
C LEU A 104 -9.87 6.81 4.42
N ASN A 105 -8.75 7.39 4.00
CA ASN A 105 -7.57 7.45 4.87
C ASN A 105 -7.76 8.39 6.07
N LEU A 106 -8.49 9.49 5.89
CA LEU A 106 -8.81 10.41 6.99
C LEU A 106 -9.82 9.81 7.98
N ASN A 107 -10.71 8.96 7.50
CA ASN A 107 -11.76 8.31 8.28
C ASN A 107 -11.84 6.82 7.93
N LYS A 108 -10.95 6.01 8.46
CA LYS A 108 -10.87 4.57 8.15
C LYS A 108 -12.17 3.79 8.46
N SER A 109 -12.97 4.26 9.43
CA SER A 109 -14.29 3.67 9.70
C SER A 109 -15.26 3.77 8.51
N TRP A 110 -15.02 4.66 7.56
CA TRP A 110 -15.83 4.81 6.36
C TRP A 110 -15.64 3.67 5.35
N VAL A 111 -14.54 2.94 5.43
CA VAL A 111 -14.32 1.73 4.63
C VAL A 111 -15.45 0.71 4.83
N GLN A 112 -16.00 0.62 6.06
CA GLN A 112 -17.11 -0.27 6.40
C GLN A 112 -18.49 0.33 6.10
N LYS A 113 -18.57 1.61 5.71
CA LYS A 113 -19.82 2.36 5.51
C LYS A 113 -19.97 2.86 4.07
N GLN A 114 -19.40 2.15 3.11
CA GLN A 114 -19.55 2.49 1.70
C GLN A 114 -21.04 2.47 1.30
N GLY A 115 -21.47 3.49 0.54
CA GLY A 115 -22.87 3.71 0.19
C GLY A 115 -23.69 4.51 1.20
N ASP A 116 -23.13 4.85 2.37
CA ASP A 116 -23.75 5.79 3.30
C ASP A 116 -23.71 7.21 2.75
N PHE A 117 -24.82 7.93 2.87
CA PHE A 117 -24.97 9.29 2.35
C PHE A 117 -23.90 10.27 2.87
N PHE A 118 -23.57 10.20 4.17
CA PHE A 118 -22.57 11.07 4.79
C PHE A 118 -21.12 10.66 4.46
N VAL A 119 -20.92 9.49 3.90
CA VAL A 119 -19.63 9.05 3.33
C VAL A 119 -19.50 9.48 1.88
N GLU A 120 -20.54 9.26 1.08
CA GLU A 120 -20.50 9.54 -0.37
C GLU A 120 -20.56 11.04 -0.67
N SER A 121 -21.35 11.84 0.07
CA SER A 121 -21.48 13.27 -0.18
C SER A 121 -20.14 14.04 -0.16
N PRO A 122 -19.27 13.91 0.87
CA PRO A 122 -17.98 14.58 0.87
C PRO A 122 -17.05 14.12 -0.25
N ILE A 123 -17.13 12.85 -0.63
CA ILE A 123 -16.33 12.30 -1.73
C ILE A 123 -16.76 12.94 -3.06
N VAL A 124 -18.08 13.03 -3.31
CA VAL A 124 -18.64 13.61 -4.53
C VAL A 124 -18.33 15.11 -4.62
N LEU A 125 -18.48 15.85 -3.52
CA LEU A 125 -18.17 17.28 -3.49
C LEU A 125 -16.69 17.54 -3.79
N PHE A 126 -15.81 16.80 -3.13
CA PHE A 126 -14.37 16.99 -3.35
C PHE A 126 -13.93 16.52 -4.74
N THR A 127 -14.61 15.53 -5.31
CA THR A 127 -14.45 15.11 -6.72
C THR A 127 -14.77 16.26 -7.68
N ALA A 128 -15.90 16.94 -7.46
CA ALA A 128 -16.29 18.08 -8.30
C ALA A 128 -15.25 19.21 -8.24
N ILE A 129 -14.71 19.49 -7.06
CA ILE A 129 -13.66 20.49 -6.86
C ILE A 129 -12.36 20.10 -7.59
N ILE A 130 -11.90 18.85 -7.45
CA ILE A 130 -10.68 18.38 -8.13
C ILE A 130 -10.88 18.45 -9.65
N TRP A 131 -12.02 18.00 -10.15
CA TRP A 131 -12.30 18.01 -11.60
C TRP A 131 -12.44 19.42 -12.14
N PHE A 132 -13.09 20.34 -11.40
CA PHE A 132 -13.10 21.75 -11.74
C PHE A 132 -11.68 22.30 -11.93
N LEU A 133 -10.80 22.09 -10.97
CA LEU A 133 -9.40 22.54 -11.07
C LEU A 133 -8.64 21.90 -12.22
N LYS A 134 -9.01 20.67 -12.62
CA LYS A 134 -8.46 19.98 -13.79
C LYS A 134 -8.81 20.69 -15.10
N ILE A 135 -10.05 21.16 -15.25
CA ILE A 135 -10.53 21.79 -16.48
C ILE A 135 -10.31 23.31 -16.51
N TYR A 136 -10.24 23.95 -15.35
CA TYR A 136 -10.06 25.39 -15.23
C TYR A 136 -8.64 25.80 -15.68
N GLU A 137 -8.54 26.74 -16.60
CA GLU A 137 -7.28 27.25 -17.16
C GLU A 137 -6.27 26.16 -17.55
N GLY A 138 -6.74 25.04 -18.13
CA GLY A 138 -5.87 23.94 -18.54
C GLY A 138 -5.23 23.19 -17.37
N GLY A 139 -5.80 23.29 -16.16
CA GLY A 139 -5.32 22.60 -14.98
C GLY A 139 -4.18 23.29 -14.24
N LYS A 140 -3.92 24.58 -14.53
CA LYS A 140 -2.83 25.36 -13.90
C LYS A 140 -2.86 25.32 -12.36
N PHE A 141 -4.05 25.28 -11.77
CA PHE A 141 -4.27 25.24 -10.33
C PHE A 141 -4.67 23.86 -9.81
N CYS A 142 -4.57 22.82 -10.63
CA CYS A 142 -4.94 21.47 -10.25
C CYS A 142 -3.88 20.85 -9.34
N THR A 143 -3.85 21.28 -8.09
CA THR A 143 -2.99 20.76 -7.03
C THR A 143 -3.79 20.50 -5.77
N PHE A 144 -3.28 19.64 -4.92
CA PHE A 144 -3.92 19.32 -3.65
C PHE A 144 -4.18 20.55 -2.75
N PRO A 145 -3.20 21.47 -2.55
CA PRO A 145 -3.45 22.70 -1.80
C PRO A 145 -4.60 23.53 -2.35
N HIS A 146 -4.64 23.76 -3.67
CA HIS A 146 -5.71 24.56 -4.27
C HIS A 146 -7.10 23.92 -4.10
N ALA A 147 -7.16 22.57 -4.16
CA ALA A 147 -8.42 21.86 -3.94
C ALA A 147 -8.95 22.06 -2.51
N ILE A 148 -8.07 22.00 -1.50
CA ILE A 148 -8.44 22.23 -0.10
C ILE A 148 -8.81 23.69 0.13
N GLU A 149 -8.04 24.64 -0.39
CA GLU A 149 -8.30 26.06 -0.22
C GLU A 149 -9.60 26.49 -0.89
N LEU A 150 -9.93 25.93 -2.07
CA LEU A 150 -11.21 26.18 -2.73
C LEU A 150 -12.38 25.63 -1.90
N LEU A 151 -12.29 24.41 -1.40
CA LEU A 151 -13.32 23.82 -0.55
C LEU A 151 -13.59 24.68 0.71
N ASN A 152 -12.54 25.30 1.26
CA ASN A 152 -12.67 26.12 2.48
C ASN A 152 -13.30 27.49 2.27
N LYS A 153 -13.51 27.92 1.02
CA LYS A 153 -14.26 29.17 0.72
C LYS A 153 -15.72 29.05 1.13
N ARG A 154 -16.44 30.16 1.09
CA ARG A 154 -17.89 30.16 1.30
C ARG A 154 -18.57 29.30 0.25
N TYR A 155 -19.48 28.42 0.67
CA TYR A 155 -20.09 27.45 -0.26
C TYR A 155 -20.91 28.15 -1.34
N GLU A 156 -21.50 29.33 -1.06
CA GLU A 156 -22.23 30.11 -2.04
C GLU A 156 -21.33 30.52 -3.22
N ASP A 157 -20.12 30.98 -2.92
CA ASP A 157 -19.13 31.37 -3.93
C ASP A 157 -18.66 30.14 -4.71
N VAL A 158 -18.36 29.05 -3.99
CA VAL A 158 -17.90 27.78 -4.60
C VAL A 158 -18.96 27.22 -5.53
N PHE A 159 -20.22 27.12 -5.12
CA PHE A 159 -21.29 26.58 -5.97
C PHE A 159 -21.60 27.47 -7.16
N THR A 160 -21.53 28.79 -6.98
CA THR A 160 -21.70 29.73 -8.10
C THR A 160 -20.68 29.50 -9.20
N ILE A 161 -19.42 29.25 -8.82
CA ILE A 161 -18.34 28.95 -9.77
C ILE A 161 -18.54 27.55 -10.38
N LEU A 162 -18.72 26.53 -9.55
CA LEU A 162 -18.78 25.15 -10.03
C LEU A 162 -19.98 24.88 -10.94
N THR A 163 -21.13 25.51 -10.70
CA THR A 163 -22.34 25.35 -11.55
C THR A 163 -22.22 25.98 -12.93
N SER A 164 -21.21 26.85 -13.15
CA SER A 164 -20.94 27.39 -14.49
C SER A 164 -20.30 26.36 -15.43
N TYR A 165 -19.95 25.17 -14.92
CA TYR A 165 -19.34 24.08 -15.69
C TYR A 165 -20.33 22.91 -15.85
N PRO A 166 -20.88 22.66 -17.06
CA PRO A 166 -21.88 21.62 -17.30
C PRO A 166 -21.40 20.21 -16.90
N ASP A 167 -20.12 19.92 -17.05
CA ASP A 167 -19.54 18.62 -16.70
C ASP A 167 -19.70 18.24 -15.22
N LEU A 168 -19.96 19.24 -14.36
CA LEU A 168 -20.11 19.05 -12.91
C LEU A 168 -21.57 18.96 -12.45
N GLU A 169 -22.55 19.18 -13.32
CA GLU A 169 -23.97 19.27 -12.98
C GLU A 169 -24.46 18.04 -12.19
N ASN A 170 -24.17 16.84 -12.69
CA ASN A 170 -24.58 15.59 -12.04
C ASN A 170 -23.95 15.37 -10.66
N TYR A 171 -22.75 15.89 -10.43
CA TYR A 171 -22.05 15.79 -9.14
C TYR A 171 -22.53 16.82 -8.13
N LEU A 172 -23.05 17.94 -8.62
CA LEU A 172 -23.47 19.06 -7.79
C LEU A 172 -24.96 19.07 -7.50
N SER A 173 -25.81 18.42 -8.33
CA SER A 173 -27.25 18.48 -8.21
C SER A 173 -27.78 18.22 -6.79
N PRO A 174 -27.30 17.20 -6.02
CA PRO A 174 -27.80 16.96 -4.65
C PRO A 174 -27.53 18.13 -3.70
N PHE A 175 -26.43 18.86 -3.91
CA PHE A 175 -26.05 20.02 -3.10
C PHE A 175 -26.80 21.26 -3.53
N ILE A 176 -26.98 21.47 -4.82
CA ILE A 176 -27.70 22.63 -5.38
C ILE A 176 -29.18 22.53 -5.07
N ASP A 177 -29.78 21.35 -5.13
CA ASP A 177 -31.17 21.12 -4.78
C ASP A 177 -31.41 21.44 -3.28
N ALA A 178 -30.52 21.01 -2.40
CA ALA A 178 -30.58 21.36 -0.99
C ALA A 178 -30.38 22.86 -0.75
N TRP A 179 -29.48 23.50 -1.49
CA TRP A 179 -29.24 24.97 -1.39
C TRP A 179 -30.45 25.79 -1.85
N LYS A 180 -30.98 25.50 -3.04
CA LYS A 180 -32.13 26.19 -3.61
C LYS A 180 -33.44 25.84 -2.90
N GLY A 181 -33.57 24.61 -2.42
CA GLY A 181 -34.74 24.11 -1.70
C GLY A 181 -34.85 24.57 -0.25
N GLY A 182 -33.89 25.33 0.27
CA GLY A 182 -33.88 25.85 1.64
C GLY A 182 -33.54 24.83 2.72
N ALA A 183 -33.04 23.63 2.36
CA ALA A 183 -32.58 22.62 3.29
C ALA A 183 -31.16 22.91 3.82
N SER A 184 -31.01 24.10 4.44
CA SER A 184 -29.70 24.65 4.83
C SER A 184 -28.96 23.82 5.86
N GLU A 185 -29.62 23.17 6.79
CA GLU A 185 -29.01 22.32 7.82
C GLU A 185 -28.41 21.06 7.19
N GLN A 186 -29.13 20.42 6.27
CA GLN A 186 -28.65 19.25 5.55
C GLN A 186 -27.42 19.60 4.70
N LEU A 187 -27.47 20.70 3.96
CA LEU A 187 -26.37 21.20 3.14
C LEU A 187 -25.13 21.49 3.98
N GLN A 188 -25.30 22.19 5.10
CA GLN A 188 -24.20 22.49 6.03
C GLN A 188 -23.57 21.22 6.58
N GLY A 189 -24.39 20.20 6.92
CA GLY A 189 -23.91 18.89 7.36
C GLY A 189 -23.06 18.17 6.30
N GLN A 190 -23.50 18.19 5.04
CA GLN A 190 -22.74 17.62 3.92
C GLN A 190 -21.40 18.33 3.70
N ILE A 191 -21.39 19.64 3.71
CA ILE A 191 -20.18 20.44 3.53
C ILE A 191 -19.23 20.26 4.72
N ALA A 192 -19.74 20.24 5.94
CA ALA A 192 -18.95 20.03 7.14
C ALA A 192 -18.28 18.64 7.15
N SER A 193 -18.99 17.61 6.66
CA SER A 193 -18.45 16.25 6.56
C SER A 193 -17.24 16.15 5.60
N ALA A 194 -17.13 17.08 4.63
CA ALA A 194 -15.96 17.22 3.77
C ALA A 194 -14.87 18.11 4.41
N LYS A 195 -15.27 19.29 4.92
CA LYS A 195 -14.31 20.29 5.43
C LYS A 195 -13.56 19.82 6.66
N ILE A 196 -14.25 19.20 7.63
CA ILE A 196 -13.65 18.79 8.91
C ILE A 196 -12.50 17.79 8.74
N PRO A 197 -12.65 16.68 8.00
CA PRO A 197 -11.53 15.75 7.78
C PRO A 197 -10.39 16.41 7.00
N LEU A 198 -10.70 17.13 5.92
CA LEU A 198 -9.71 17.74 5.04
C LEU A 198 -8.94 18.90 5.70
N SER A 199 -9.52 19.59 6.69
CA SER A 199 -8.82 20.63 7.45
C SER A 199 -7.56 20.11 8.16
N ARG A 200 -7.51 18.82 8.48
CA ARG A 200 -6.33 18.17 9.09
C ARG A 200 -5.13 18.14 8.15
N LEU A 201 -5.35 18.30 6.84
CA LEU A 201 -4.31 18.30 5.81
C LEU A 201 -3.81 19.71 5.46
N ILE A 202 -4.32 20.75 6.12
CA ILE A 202 -3.85 22.13 5.98
C ILE A 202 -2.52 22.26 6.72
N SER A 203 -1.44 22.15 5.97
CA SER A 203 -0.09 22.19 6.48
C SER A 203 0.86 22.77 5.44
N PRO A 204 1.69 23.77 5.79
CA PRO A 204 2.67 24.34 4.88
C PRO A 204 3.61 23.28 4.28
N GLN A 205 3.96 22.25 5.06
CA GLN A 205 4.84 21.16 4.62
C GLN A 205 4.16 20.30 3.55
N LEU A 206 2.91 19.86 3.79
CA LEU A 206 2.11 19.12 2.80
C LEU A 206 1.90 19.96 1.54
N TYR A 207 1.54 21.23 1.70
CA TYR A 207 1.30 22.14 0.59
C TYR A 207 2.53 22.31 -0.29
N TRP A 208 3.68 22.51 0.34
CA TRP A 208 4.96 22.65 -0.38
C TRP A 208 5.29 21.41 -1.20
N VAL A 209 5.27 20.23 -0.57
CA VAL A 209 5.63 18.98 -1.23
C VAL A 209 4.65 18.61 -2.34
N MET A 210 3.34 18.76 -2.10
CA MET A 210 2.29 18.29 -3.01
C MET A 210 1.92 19.29 -4.12
N SER A 211 2.55 20.45 -4.19
CA SER A 211 2.35 21.44 -5.24
C SER A 211 3.46 21.52 -6.28
N GLY A 212 4.57 20.79 -6.10
CA GLY A 212 5.70 20.85 -7.00
C GLY A 212 5.69 19.77 -8.09
N SER A 213 6.68 19.82 -8.97
CA SER A 213 6.81 18.93 -10.13
C SER A 213 8.25 18.54 -10.41
N ASP A 214 9.02 18.17 -9.37
CA ASP A 214 10.41 17.74 -9.52
C ASP A 214 10.54 16.43 -10.28
N PHE A 215 9.50 15.60 -10.25
CA PHE A 215 9.42 14.32 -10.96
C PHE A 215 7.95 13.90 -11.21
N THR A 216 7.78 12.88 -12.04
CA THR A 216 6.49 12.26 -12.38
C THR A 216 6.34 10.88 -11.75
N LEU A 217 5.10 10.46 -11.47
CA LEU A 217 4.81 9.21 -10.74
C LEU A 217 4.88 7.93 -11.59
N ASP A 218 5.20 8.02 -12.88
CA ASP A 218 5.43 6.90 -13.80
C ASP A 218 6.81 6.27 -13.58
N ILE A 219 7.03 5.70 -12.40
CA ILE A 219 8.35 5.27 -11.93
C ILE A 219 9.05 4.25 -12.83
N ASN A 220 8.28 3.41 -13.53
CA ASN A 220 8.80 2.37 -14.42
C ASN A 220 8.86 2.78 -15.90
N ASN A 221 8.85 4.09 -16.17
CA ASN A 221 9.01 4.62 -17.51
C ASN A 221 10.38 4.22 -18.07
N PRO A 222 10.44 3.56 -19.26
CA PRO A 222 11.71 3.13 -19.84
C PRO A 222 12.70 4.24 -20.15
N LYS A 223 12.22 5.46 -20.37
CA LYS A 223 13.06 6.62 -20.69
C LYS A 223 13.61 7.30 -19.43
N GLU A 224 12.90 7.22 -18.33
CA GLU A 224 13.27 7.87 -17.07
C GLU A 224 12.85 6.99 -15.87
N PRO A 225 13.54 5.87 -15.65
CA PRO A 225 13.25 5.00 -14.51
C PRO A 225 13.54 5.71 -13.19
N LYS A 226 12.79 5.33 -12.15
CA LYS A 226 12.89 5.96 -10.84
C LYS A 226 12.91 4.92 -9.72
N VAL A 227 13.61 5.26 -8.65
CA VAL A 227 13.44 4.65 -7.33
C VAL A 227 12.82 5.72 -6.45
N LEU A 228 11.58 5.50 -6.03
CA LEU A 228 10.81 6.43 -5.23
C LEU A 228 10.54 5.85 -3.85
N CYS A 229 10.98 6.55 -2.82
CA CYS A 229 10.67 6.25 -1.42
C CYS A 229 9.70 7.30 -0.88
N VAL A 230 8.61 6.87 -0.26
CA VAL A 230 7.67 7.75 0.42
C VAL A 230 7.65 7.41 1.90
N GLY A 231 8.01 8.40 2.70
CA GLY A 231 8.16 8.23 4.14
C GLY A 231 6.88 8.57 4.89
N ASN A 232 6.49 7.71 5.85
CA ASN A 232 5.48 8.03 6.84
C ASN A 232 6.14 8.30 8.20
N ASN A 233 5.36 8.83 9.12
CA ASN A 233 5.75 9.02 10.51
C ASN A 233 4.70 8.35 11.40
N PRO A 234 5.10 7.38 12.25
CA PRO A 234 4.18 6.69 13.16
C PRO A 234 3.34 7.62 14.04
N ASP A 235 3.87 8.79 14.42
CA ASP A 235 3.16 9.77 15.25
C ASP A 235 2.11 10.58 14.47
N ARG A 236 2.16 10.54 13.12
CA ARG A 236 1.30 11.35 12.23
C ARG A 236 0.59 10.50 11.16
N ILE A 237 0.40 9.22 11.42
CA ILE A 237 -0.16 8.24 10.48
C ILE A 237 -1.46 8.72 9.84
N SER A 238 -2.39 9.25 10.63
CA SER A 238 -3.72 9.65 10.14
C SER A 238 -3.69 10.82 9.16
N ILE A 239 -2.69 11.70 9.27
CA ILE A 239 -2.53 12.86 8.42
C ILE A 239 -1.72 12.48 7.17
N TYR A 240 -0.53 11.98 7.36
CA TYR A 240 0.35 11.63 6.25
C TYR A 240 -0.18 10.44 5.45
N GLY A 241 -0.86 9.48 6.10
CA GLY A 241 -1.48 8.35 5.42
C GLY A 241 -2.48 8.76 4.35
N ALA A 242 -3.23 9.86 4.54
CA ALA A 242 -4.16 10.35 3.53
C ALA A 242 -3.43 10.91 2.29
N ALA A 243 -2.39 11.73 2.50
CA ALA A 243 -1.57 12.25 1.41
C ALA A 243 -0.81 11.14 0.68
N LEU A 244 -0.17 10.23 1.41
CA LEU A 244 0.58 9.11 0.85
C LEU A 244 -0.32 8.08 0.17
N GLY A 245 -1.55 7.89 0.65
CA GLY A 245 -2.57 7.07 -0.01
C GLY A 245 -2.88 7.56 -1.42
N LEU A 246 -2.94 8.89 -1.60
CA LEU A 246 -3.12 9.48 -2.91
C LEU A 246 -1.95 9.19 -3.86
N TYR A 247 -0.71 9.31 -3.40
CA TYR A 247 0.46 8.89 -4.19
C TYR A 247 0.38 7.40 -4.57
N ASN A 248 0.05 6.54 -3.62
CA ASN A 248 -0.06 5.10 -3.85
C ASN A 248 -1.11 4.77 -4.91
N SER A 249 -2.32 5.35 -4.83
CA SER A 249 -3.38 5.09 -5.80
C SER A 249 -3.00 5.52 -7.21
N ARG A 250 -2.26 6.63 -7.35
CA ARG A 250 -1.75 7.10 -8.64
C ARG A 250 -0.65 6.21 -9.20
N ILE A 251 0.32 5.87 -8.36
CA ILE A 251 1.44 5.02 -8.77
C ILE A 251 0.95 3.66 -9.25
N VAL A 252 0.05 3.02 -8.52
CA VAL A 252 -0.52 1.71 -8.87
C VAL A 252 -1.13 1.70 -10.28
N LYS A 253 -1.85 2.76 -10.65
CA LYS A 253 -2.40 2.90 -12.02
C LYS A 253 -1.33 3.10 -13.08
N LEU A 254 -0.30 3.89 -12.78
CA LEU A 254 0.73 4.24 -13.75
C LEU A 254 1.70 3.10 -14.03
N ILE A 255 2.07 2.33 -13.01
CA ILE A 255 3.03 1.23 -13.14
C ILE A 255 2.44 -0.03 -13.75
N ASN A 256 1.12 -0.24 -13.60
CA ASN A 256 0.43 -1.45 -14.08
C ASN A 256 0.02 -1.33 -15.55
N LYS A 257 0.96 -0.94 -16.40
CA LYS A 257 0.76 -0.76 -17.85
C LYS A 257 1.71 -1.66 -18.64
N LYS A 258 1.28 -2.01 -19.86
CA LYS A 258 2.11 -2.76 -20.80
C LYS A 258 3.31 -1.93 -21.28
N LYS A 259 4.39 -2.61 -21.69
CA LYS A 259 5.60 -2.00 -22.27
C LYS A 259 6.37 -1.08 -21.30
N GLN A 260 6.16 -1.21 -20.00
CA GLN A 260 6.95 -0.53 -18.97
C GLN A 260 8.10 -1.42 -18.49
N LEU A 261 9.05 -0.84 -17.75
CA LEU A 261 10.12 -1.60 -17.11
C LEU A 261 9.55 -2.51 -16.01
N LYS A 262 10.28 -3.60 -15.72
CA LYS A 262 10.01 -4.41 -14.52
C LYS A 262 10.07 -3.50 -13.30
N SER A 263 9.10 -3.63 -12.41
CA SER A 263 9.02 -2.80 -11.21
C SER A 263 8.69 -3.62 -9.97
N CYS A 264 9.00 -3.05 -8.81
CA CYS A 264 8.65 -3.62 -7.52
C CYS A 264 7.99 -2.55 -6.65
N VAL A 265 6.85 -2.89 -6.07
CA VAL A 265 6.10 -2.07 -5.11
C VAL A 265 6.24 -2.71 -3.75
N ILE A 266 6.81 -2.01 -2.80
CA ILE A 266 6.99 -2.47 -1.42
C ILE A 266 6.19 -1.58 -0.49
N ILE A 267 5.27 -2.16 0.25
CA ILE A 267 4.47 -1.50 1.28
C ILE A 267 4.83 -2.14 2.62
N ASP A 268 5.62 -1.45 3.43
CA ASP A 268 6.19 -2.02 4.67
C ASP A 268 5.14 -2.32 5.76
N GLU A 269 4.15 -1.46 5.94
CA GLU A 269 3.05 -1.68 6.91
C GLU A 269 1.71 -1.32 6.27
N LEU A 270 1.13 -2.28 5.53
CA LEU A 270 -0.06 -2.08 4.70
C LEU A 270 -1.28 -1.50 5.46
N PRO A 271 -1.62 -1.94 6.69
CA PRO A 271 -2.79 -1.41 7.41
C PRO A 271 -2.69 0.08 7.78
N THR A 272 -1.51 0.68 7.69
CA THR A 272 -1.32 2.11 8.01
C THR A 272 -1.80 3.05 6.92
N ILE A 273 -2.00 2.53 5.71
CA ILE A 273 -2.37 3.30 4.53
C ILE A 273 -3.46 2.55 3.75
N PHE A 274 -4.48 3.28 3.31
CA PHE A 274 -5.53 2.75 2.43
C PHE A 274 -5.39 3.35 1.03
N PHE A 275 -5.51 2.54 -0.01
CA PHE A 275 -5.64 3.00 -1.38
C PHE A 275 -6.43 2.01 -2.24
N LYS A 276 -7.30 2.55 -3.06
CA LYS A 276 -8.15 1.77 -3.95
C LYS A 276 -7.34 1.11 -5.06
N GLY A 277 -7.72 -0.10 -5.44
CA GLY A 277 -7.13 -0.81 -6.58
C GLY A 277 -5.92 -1.68 -6.26
N LEU A 278 -5.59 -1.88 -4.97
CA LEU A 278 -4.53 -2.79 -4.56
C LEU A 278 -4.85 -4.24 -4.95
N ASP A 279 -6.07 -4.68 -4.76
CA ASP A 279 -6.59 -5.99 -5.15
C ASP A 279 -6.45 -6.22 -6.66
N ASN A 280 -6.85 -5.24 -7.47
CA ASN A 280 -6.69 -5.28 -8.91
C ASN A 280 -5.21 -5.28 -9.33
N LEU A 281 -4.35 -4.50 -8.67
CA LEU A 281 -2.92 -4.56 -8.91
C LEU A 281 -2.38 -5.97 -8.68
N ILE A 282 -2.67 -6.59 -7.53
CA ILE A 282 -2.19 -7.94 -7.20
C ILE A 282 -2.67 -8.96 -8.23
N ALA A 283 -3.91 -8.86 -8.68
CA ALA A 283 -4.48 -9.78 -9.68
C ALA A 283 -3.85 -9.64 -11.07
N THR A 284 -3.48 -8.44 -11.49
CA THR A 284 -3.06 -8.13 -12.87
C THR A 284 -1.56 -7.85 -13.03
N ALA A 285 -0.86 -7.56 -11.95
CA ALA A 285 0.55 -7.14 -11.92
C ALA A 285 1.51 -8.13 -12.61
N ARG A 286 1.21 -9.43 -12.55
CA ARG A 286 2.04 -10.48 -13.17
C ARG A 286 2.24 -10.26 -14.66
N SER A 287 1.18 -9.93 -15.39
CA SER A 287 1.22 -9.71 -16.85
C SER A 287 2.07 -8.50 -17.22
N ASN A 288 2.12 -7.50 -16.35
CA ASN A 288 2.88 -6.26 -16.52
C ASN A 288 4.25 -6.27 -15.84
N LYS A 289 4.66 -7.41 -15.28
CA LYS A 289 5.95 -7.61 -14.59
C LYS A 289 6.15 -6.64 -13.42
N VAL A 290 5.09 -6.43 -12.64
CA VAL A 290 5.12 -5.68 -11.39
C VAL A 290 5.14 -6.66 -10.22
N ALA A 291 6.21 -6.64 -9.43
CA ALA A 291 6.29 -7.36 -8.16
C ALA A 291 5.60 -6.52 -7.07
N VAL A 292 4.78 -7.15 -6.25
CA VAL A 292 4.09 -6.49 -5.13
C VAL A 292 4.48 -7.18 -3.84
N VAL A 293 4.95 -6.42 -2.87
CA VAL A 293 5.40 -6.90 -1.56
C VAL A 293 4.65 -6.14 -0.48
N LEU A 294 3.87 -6.86 0.32
CA LEU A 294 2.98 -6.31 1.34
C LEU A 294 3.43 -6.78 2.71
N GLY A 295 3.90 -5.86 3.54
CA GLY A 295 4.23 -6.10 4.94
C GLY A 295 3.07 -5.73 5.85
N PHE A 296 2.77 -6.56 6.85
CA PHE A 296 1.82 -6.27 7.92
C PHE A 296 1.98 -7.23 9.10
N GLN A 297 1.29 -6.97 10.20
CA GLN A 297 1.48 -7.74 11.43
C GLN A 297 0.57 -8.94 11.52
N ASP A 298 -0.72 -8.76 11.25
CA ASP A 298 -1.72 -9.81 11.30
C ASP A 298 -2.93 -9.54 10.37
N PHE A 299 -3.74 -10.57 10.13
CA PHE A 299 -4.92 -10.48 9.26
C PHE A 299 -6.05 -9.66 9.87
N SER A 300 -6.15 -9.55 11.19
CA SER A 300 -7.22 -8.79 11.85
C SER A 300 -7.06 -7.30 11.57
N GLN A 301 -5.82 -6.78 11.58
CA GLN A 301 -5.54 -5.41 11.19
C GLN A 301 -5.89 -5.15 9.73
N LEU A 302 -5.54 -6.08 8.84
CA LEU A 302 -5.87 -5.95 7.42
C LEU A 302 -7.38 -5.91 7.20
N LYS A 303 -8.15 -6.80 7.84
CA LYS A 303 -9.62 -6.82 7.78
C LYS A 303 -10.25 -5.54 8.33
N ARG A 304 -9.73 -5.03 9.44
CA ARG A 304 -10.22 -3.78 10.04
C ARG A 304 -10.06 -2.58 9.08
N ASP A 305 -8.90 -2.47 8.42
CA ASP A 305 -8.51 -1.27 7.68
C ASP A 305 -8.88 -1.32 6.18
N TYR A 306 -9.04 -2.52 5.61
CA TYR A 306 -9.44 -2.74 4.20
C TYR A 306 -10.85 -3.31 4.04
N GLY A 307 -11.47 -3.80 5.13
CA GLY A 307 -12.73 -4.53 5.09
C GLY A 307 -12.53 -6.02 4.79
N ASP A 308 -13.50 -6.85 5.18
CA ASP A 308 -13.40 -8.31 5.08
C ASP A 308 -13.25 -8.80 3.63
N LYS A 309 -13.98 -8.18 2.69
CA LYS A 309 -13.98 -8.59 1.28
C LYS A 309 -12.61 -8.32 0.62
N GLU A 310 -12.10 -7.10 0.73
CA GLU A 310 -10.81 -6.74 0.13
C GLU A 310 -9.65 -7.49 0.80
N ALA A 311 -9.68 -7.61 2.12
CA ALA A 311 -8.69 -8.41 2.85
C ALA A 311 -8.67 -9.87 2.39
N ALA A 312 -9.85 -10.49 2.20
CA ALA A 312 -9.95 -11.86 1.71
C ALA A 312 -9.38 -12.02 0.30
N VAL A 313 -9.63 -11.06 -0.61
CA VAL A 313 -9.05 -11.05 -1.96
C VAL A 313 -7.54 -10.94 -1.90
N ILE A 314 -6.99 -10.01 -1.13
CA ILE A 314 -5.54 -9.84 -0.95
C ILE A 314 -4.91 -11.14 -0.43
N MET A 315 -5.49 -11.71 0.63
CA MET A 315 -4.97 -12.93 1.25
C MET A 315 -5.00 -14.14 0.32
N SER A 316 -6.02 -14.28 -0.53
CA SER A 316 -6.17 -15.43 -1.43
C SER A 316 -5.34 -15.31 -2.71
N THR A 317 -5.11 -14.10 -3.21
CA THR A 317 -4.46 -13.86 -4.50
C THR A 317 -2.93 -13.89 -4.41
N VAL A 318 -2.36 -13.55 -3.25
CA VAL A 318 -0.91 -13.53 -3.03
C VAL A 318 -0.33 -14.95 -3.11
N GLY A 319 0.67 -15.15 -3.97
CA GLY A 319 1.30 -16.45 -4.22
C GLY A 319 2.47 -16.78 -3.28
N ASN A 320 3.17 -15.75 -2.77
CA ASN A 320 4.32 -15.95 -1.88
C ASN A 320 3.98 -15.47 -0.47
N VAL A 321 4.27 -16.28 0.53
CA VAL A 321 4.02 -15.99 1.95
C VAL A 321 5.29 -16.18 2.74
N PHE A 322 5.67 -15.19 3.53
CA PHE A 322 6.74 -15.24 4.50
C PHE A 322 6.17 -14.81 5.85
N SER A 323 6.10 -15.72 6.79
CA SER A 323 5.59 -15.41 8.14
C SER A 323 6.65 -15.67 9.19
N GLY A 324 7.05 -14.64 9.90
CA GLY A 324 7.66 -14.77 11.22
C GLY A 324 6.60 -15.14 12.26
N GLN A 325 6.89 -14.92 13.54
CA GLN A 325 5.94 -15.18 14.60
C GLN A 325 4.65 -14.39 14.43
N VAL A 326 3.51 -15.09 14.41
CA VAL A 326 2.15 -14.53 14.49
C VAL A 326 1.30 -15.40 15.40
N VAL A 327 0.25 -14.84 15.97
CA VAL A 327 -0.59 -15.54 16.96
C VAL A 327 -2.07 -15.57 16.58
N GLY A 328 -2.86 -16.34 17.31
CA GLY A 328 -4.32 -16.36 17.21
C GLY A 328 -4.84 -16.81 15.86
N GLU A 329 -5.81 -16.06 15.33
CA GLU A 329 -6.50 -16.39 14.07
C GLU A 329 -5.56 -16.37 12.86
N THR A 330 -4.59 -15.46 12.85
CA THR A 330 -3.59 -15.37 11.78
C THR A 330 -2.74 -16.65 11.69
N ALA A 331 -2.29 -17.18 12.83
CA ALA A 331 -1.53 -18.43 12.86
C ALA A 331 -2.36 -19.63 12.37
N LYS A 332 -3.65 -19.69 12.74
CA LYS A 332 -4.57 -20.73 12.27
C LYS A 332 -4.79 -20.67 10.77
N THR A 333 -5.10 -19.50 10.24
CA THR A 333 -5.32 -19.27 8.80
C THR A 333 -4.09 -19.65 7.98
N LEU A 334 -2.89 -19.32 8.46
CA LEU A 334 -1.64 -19.71 7.80
C LEU A 334 -1.43 -21.24 7.87
N SER A 335 -1.67 -21.87 9.00
CA SER A 335 -1.56 -23.31 9.15
C SER A 335 -2.49 -24.05 8.18
N GLU A 336 -3.71 -23.58 8.01
CA GLU A 336 -4.68 -24.12 7.05
C GLU A 336 -4.20 -23.90 5.60
N ARG A 337 -3.64 -22.74 5.28
CA ARG A 337 -3.10 -22.42 3.95
C ARG A 337 -1.93 -23.30 3.57
N PHE A 338 -1.08 -23.68 4.51
CA PHE A 338 0.05 -24.61 4.27
C PHE A 338 -0.41 -26.04 4.07
N GLY A 339 -1.64 -26.36 4.43
CA GLY A 339 -2.25 -27.67 4.19
C GLY A 339 -1.94 -28.68 5.27
N LYS A 340 -2.30 -29.94 4.95
CA LYS A 340 -2.21 -31.06 5.88
C LYS A 340 -1.40 -32.19 5.27
N ILE A 341 -0.79 -32.99 6.11
CA ILE A 341 -0.01 -34.18 5.75
C ILE A 341 -0.53 -35.40 6.53
N LEU A 342 -0.47 -36.57 5.91
CA LEU A 342 -0.73 -37.82 6.59
C LEU A 342 0.46 -38.18 7.48
N GLN A 343 0.25 -38.17 8.79
CA GLN A 343 1.24 -38.60 9.78
C GLN A 343 0.86 -39.97 10.34
N LYS A 344 1.85 -40.86 10.37
CA LYS A 344 1.73 -42.15 11.07
C LYS A 344 2.06 -41.90 12.54
N ARG A 345 1.13 -42.19 13.42
CA ARG A 345 1.33 -42.15 14.88
C ARG A 345 1.41 -43.59 15.37
N GLU A 346 2.52 -43.93 16.00
CA GLU A 346 2.70 -45.20 16.70
C GLU A 346 2.31 -44.97 18.17
N SER A 347 1.33 -45.75 18.60
CA SER A 347 0.91 -45.77 20.02
C SER A 347 1.34 -47.14 20.56
N MET A 348 2.22 -47.12 21.57
CA MET A 348 2.63 -48.34 22.27
C MET A 348 1.93 -48.40 23.60
N SER A 349 1.15 -49.48 23.81
CA SER A 349 0.53 -49.82 25.09
C SER A 349 1.30 -50.93 25.71
N ILE A 350 1.90 -50.70 26.88
CA ILE A 350 2.69 -51.66 27.63
C ILE A 350 1.88 -52.11 28.83
N ASN A 351 1.40 -53.35 28.83
CA ASN A 351 0.81 -54.04 29.97
C ASN A 351 1.84 -55.00 30.55
N ARG A 352 1.64 -55.42 31.84
CA ARG A 352 2.60 -56.28 32.56
C ARG A 352 3.00 -57.55 31.83
N ASN A 353 2.21 -58.04 30.89
CA ASN A 353 2.47 -59.31 30.14
C ASN A 353 2.41 -59.17 28.63
N ASP A 354 2.14 -57.96 28.08
CA ASP A 354 2.03 -57.79 26.63
C ASP A 354 2.31 -56.38 26.18
N THR A 355 2.94 -56.26 24.99
CA THR A 355 3.21 -54.95 24.35
C THR A 355 2.45 -54.93 23.04
N SER A 356 1.45 -54.08 22.92
CA SER A 356 0.73 -53.89 21.66
C SER A 356 1.14 -52.53 21.03
N THR A 357 1.50 -52.59 19.75
CA THR A 357 1.78 -51.37 18.96
C THR A 357 0.62 -51.19 17.98
N SER A 358 -0.03 -50.04 18.04
CA SER A 358 -1.03 -49.66 17.05
C SER A 358 -0.48 -48.51 16.19
N ILE A 359 -0.60 -48.62 14.89
CA ILE A 359 -0.19 -47.61 13.91
C ILE A 359 -1.48 -46.95 13.40
N ASN A 360 -1.69 -45.69 13.79
CA ASN A 360 -2.80 -44.87 13.27
C ASN A 360 -2.28 -43.84 12.28
N THR A 361 -2.94 -43.74 11.14
CA THR A 361 -2.66 -42.69 10.17
C THR A 361 -3.67 -41.55 10.38
N GLN A 362 -3.18 -40.36 10.71
CA GLN A 362 -4.00 -39.17 10.95
C GLN A 362 -3.57 -38.03 10.06
N LEU A 363 -4.54 -37.21 9.65
CA LEU A 363 -4.29 -36.01 8.84
C LEU A 363 -3.98 -34.86 9.79
N ASP A 364 -2.70 -34.48 9.89
CA ASP A 364 -2.23 -33.39 10.75
C ASP A 364 -1.78 -32.19 9.90
N SER A 365 -1.82 -30.98 10.49
CA SER A 365 -1.34 -29.76 9.82
C SER A 365 0.15 -29.89 9.49
N LEU A 366 0.53 -29.54 8.26
CA LEU A 366 1.95 -29.59 7.82
C LEU A 366 2.80 -28.67 8.69
N ILE A 367 2.32 -27.46 8.99
CA ILE A 367 2.91 -26.55 9.96
C ILE A 367 1.80 -26.15 10.95
N PRO A 368 1.79 -26.69 12.17
CA PRO A 368 0.79 -26.38 13.17
C PRO A 368 0.81 -24.90 13.59
N ALA A 369 -0.37 -24.34 13.92
CA ALA A 369 -0.49 -22.96 14.39
C ALA A 369 0.34 -22.68 15.65
N SER A 370 0.48 -23.66 16.54
CA SER A 370 1.34 -23.58 17.73
C SER A 370 2.82 -23.35 17.37
N LYS A 371 3.31 -24.00 16.31
CA LYS A 371 4.68 -23.81 15.83
C LYS A 371 4.89 -22.42 15.24
N ILE A 372 3.90 -21.89 14.50
CA ILE A 372 3.94 -20.53 13.97
C ILE A 372 3.96 -19.49 15.09
N SER A 373 3.17 -19.71 16.15
CA SER A 373 3.05 -18.81 17.29
C SER A 373 4.28 -18.76 18.19
N THR A 374 5.17 -19.75 18.07
CA THR A 374 6.38 -19.87 18.90
C THR A 374 7.68 -19.69 18.12
N LEU A 375 7.61 -19.17 16.89
CA LEU A 375 8.80 -18.90 16.08
C LEU A 375 9.73 -17.89 16.77
N SER A 376 11.00 -18.20 16.79
CA SER A 376 12.04 -17.27 17.25
C SER A 376 12.29 -16.17 16.20
N GLN A 377 12.86 -15.05 16.63
CA GLN A 377 13.26 -13.97 15.75
C GLN A 377 14.19 -14.48 14.63
N GLY A 378 13.90 -14.10 13.39
CA GLY A 378 14.64 -14.53 12.19
C GLY A 378 14.24 -15.90 11.65
N MET A 379 13.38 -16.64 12.35
CA MET A 379 12.78 -17.86 11.85
C MET A 379 11.48 -17.55 11.09
N PHE A 380 11.32 -18.16 9.93
CA PHE A 380 10.16 -17.95 9.07
C PHE A 380 9.57 -19.27 8.61
N VAL A 381 8.25 -19.27 8.48
CA VAL A 381 7.49 -20.28 7.73
C VAL A 381 6.87 -19.62 6.51
N GLY A 382 6.66 -20.37 5.46
CA GLY A 382 6.04 -19.76 4.29
C GLY A 382 5.78 -20.74 3.17
N ALA A 383 5.23 -20.15 2.09
CA ALA A 383 5.02 -20.83 0.82
C ALA A 383 5.50 -19.93 -0.31
N VAL A 384 6.13 -20.50 -1.31
CA VAL A 384 6.66 -19.79 -2.47
C VAL A 384 6.08 -20.31 -3.77
N ALA A 385 5.85 -19.41 -4.71
CA ALA A 385 5.35 -19.75 -6.04
C ALA A 385 6.51 -19.92 -7.02
N ASP A 386 6.39 -20.92 -7.89
CA ASP A 386 7.30 -21.18 -8.99
C ASP A 386 6.99 -20.35 -10.23
N ASN A 387 7.92 -20.33 -11.17
CA ASN A 387 7.73 -19.82 -12.51
C ASN A 387 7.25 -20.95 -13.44
N PHE A 388 6.66 -20.56 -14.57
CA PHE A 388 6.38 -21.51 -15.63
C PHE A 388 7.72 -22.08 -16.17
N GLY A 389 7.85 -23.40 -16.12
CA GLY A 389 9.08 -24.11 -16.55
C GLY A 389 10.18 -24.20 -15.48
N GLU A 390 10.01 -23.60 -14.30
CA GLU A 390 10.95 -23.69 -13.17
C GLU A 390 10.21 -24.26 -11.95
N THR A 391 10.23 -25.55 -11.76
CA THR A 391 9.55 -26.21 -10.63
C THR A 391 10.37 -26.05 -9.35
N ILE A 392 9.71 -25.59 -8.28
CA ILE A 392 10.28 -25.59 -6.93
C ILE A 392 9.80 -26.86 -6.23
N GLU A 393 10.71 -27.76 -5.88
CA GLU A 393 10.37 -29.04 -5.22
C GLU A 393 9.72 -28.81 -3.86
N GLN A 394 10.31 -27.94 -3.04
CA GLN A 394 9.81 -27.60 -1.72
C GLN A 394 9.20 -26.21 -1.71
N LYS A 395 7.88 -26.12 -2.00
CA LYS A 395 7.15 -24.85 -2.00
C LYS A 395 6.87 -24.31 -0.61
N ILE A 396 6.72 -25.17 0.38
CA ILE A 396 6.46 -24.82 1.78
C ILE A 396 7.74 -25.00 2.57
N PHE A 397 8.09 -24.01 3.37
CA PHE A 397 9.34 -24.02 4.11
C PHE A 397 9.15 -23.59 5.58
N HIS A 398 10.08 -24.07 6.41
CA HIS A 398 10.35 -23.57 7.76
C HIS A 398 11.88 -23.43 7.87
N ALA A 399 12.36 -22.20 7.89
CA ALA A 399 13.78 -21.91 7.80
C ALA A 399 14.17 -20.63 8.52
N GLN A 400 15.42 -20.56 8.92
CA GLN A 400 16.05 -19.31 9.30
C GLN A 400 16.48 -18.56 8.03
N ILE A 401 16.10 -17.29 7.92
CA ILE A 401 16.59 -16.44 6.85
C ILE A 401 17.92 -15.86 7.29
N VAL A 402 19.01 -16.32 6.66
CA VAL A 402 20.35 -15.80 6.92
C VAL A 402 20.48 -14.43 6.25
N VAL A 403 20.68 -13.40 7.05
CA VAL A 403 20.97 -12.05 6.55
C VAL A 403 22.48 -11.93 6.42
N CYS A 404 22.95 -11.75 5.20
CA CYS A 404 24.36 -11.48 4.97
C CYS A 404 24.70 -10.09 5.52
N LEU A 405 25.48 -10.02 6.57
CA LEU A 405 25.89 -8.81 7.30
C LEU A 405 26.82 -7.86 6.48
N LEU A 406 26.63 -7.75 5.18
CA LEU A 406 27.34 -6.78 4.33
C LEU A 406 26.81 -5.33 4.47
N TYR A 407 26.17 -5.01 5.60
CA TYR A 407 25.47 -3.74 5.80
C TYR A 407 26.02 -2.82 6.90
N THR A 408 27.23 -3.02 7.31
CA THR A 408 27.99 -1.96 7.97
C THR A 408 28.67 -1.09 6.92
N SER A 409 27.89 -0.40 6.09
CA SER A 409 28.39 0.86 5.52
C SER A 409 28.39 1.86 6.66
N PRO A 410 29.44 2.66 6.83
CA PRO A 410 29.46 3.74 7.81
C PRO A 410 28.21 4.60 7.59
N SER A 411 27.52 4.88 8.68
CA SER A 411 26.40 5.81 8.67
C SER A 411 26.88 7.13 8.06
N PRO A 412 26.05 7.85 7.28
CA PRO A 412 26.38 9.22 6.86
C PRO A 412 26.64 10.18 8.03
N ARG A 413 26.51 9.71 9.28
CA ARG A 413 26.87 10.43 10.51
C ARG A 413 28.33 10.26 10.92
N ASP A 414 29.07 9.36 10.28
CA ASP A 414 30.47 9.05 10.60
C ASP A 414 31.46 9.66 9.59
N SER A 415 31.01 10.59 8.74
CA SER A 415 31.84 11.38 7.81
C SER A 415 31.64 12.86 7.99
#